data_c466b82ffb37538b511a2b43c77ff942
#
_entry.id   c466b82ffb37538b511a2b43c77ff942
#
_cell.length_a   1.000
_cell.length_b   1.000
_cell.length_c   1.000
_cell.angle_alpha   90.00
_cell.angle_beta   90.00
_cell.angle_gamma   90.00
#
_symmetry.space_group_name_H-M   'P 1'
#
loop_
_entity.id
_entity.type
_entity.pdbx_description
1 polymer ?
#
loop_
_entity_poly.entity_id
_entity_poly.type
_entity_poly.pdbx_seq_one_letter_code
_entity_poly.pdbx_strand_id
1 'polypeptide(L)'
;FFDKMAPDWDSRLVVDIEKISFILDRAGIKENCTVLDVACGTGVLFPYYLRRNVSRVIGVDISPNMTRLAVAKNRDVRVEVICADIEALPVHRRCDCCVVYNAFPHFPDPQALVACLANWVKPGGRLTVAHSMSLAALKRHHEGSAAHVSRQMLEAQELANMFAPWFTVDCAVSDEEKYVVSGIRQQ
;
A
#
# COMPACT_ATOMS: atom_id res chain seq x y z
N PHE A 1 -15.85 -2.11 -8.88
CA PHE A 1 -16.00 -0.75 -8.35
C PHE A 1 -14.86 0.14 -8.84
N PHE A 2 -13.62 -0.11 -8.48
CA PHE A 2 -12.44 0.74 -8.79
C PHE A 2 -12.21 0.91 -10.28
N ASP A 3 -12.43 -0.12 -11.06
CA ASP A 3 -12.29 -0.07 -12.52
C ASP A 3 -13.20 0.98 -13.18
N LYS A 4 -14.42 1.15 -12.65
CA LYS A 4 -15.36 2.18 -13.11
C LYS A 4 -14.99 3.58 -12.65
N MET A 5 -14.29 3.70 -11.51
CA MET A 5 -13.89 4.98 -10.94
C MET A 5 -12.59 5.53 -11.52
N ALA A 6 -11.81 4.68 -12.17
CA ALA A 6 -10.47 5.01 -12.66
C ALA A 6 -10.38 6.29 -13.52
N PRO A 7 -11.31 6.58 -14.48
CA PRO A 7 -11.20 7.78 -15.31
C PRO A 7 -11.15 9.10 -14.52
N ASP A 8 -11.89 9.17 -13.40
CA ASP A 8 -11.99 10.39 -12.59
C ASP A 8 -11.17 10.30 -11.29
N TRP A 9 -10.40 9.21 -11.11
CA TRP A 9 -9.72 8.92 -9.85
C TRP A 9 -8.76 10.02 -9.45
N ASP A 10 -7.86 10.40 -10.35
CA ASP A 10 -6.82 11.38 -10.07
C ASP A 10 -7.36 12.79 -9.78
N SER A 11 -8.50 13.16 -10.37
CA SER A 11 -9.13 14.47 -10.12
C SER A 11 -9.72 14.60 -8.71
N ARG A 12 -9.93 13.47 -8.04
CA ARG A 12 -10.48 13.42 -6.68
C ARG A 12 -9.41 13.17 -5.61
N LEU A 13 -8.17 12.92 -6.01
CA LEU A 13 -7.08 12.69 -5.06
C LEU A 13 -6.68 13.98 -4.37
N VAL A 14 -6.70 13.95 -3.05
CA VAL A 14 -6.05 14.96 -2.21
C VAL A 14 -4.67 14.43 -1.84
N VAL A 15 -3.64 15.07 -2.37
CA VAL A 15 -2.25 14.69 -2.14
C VAL A 15 -1.64 15.59 -1.09
N ASP A 16 -1.32 15.02 0.07
CA ASP A 16 -0.58 15.67 1.15
C ASP A 16 0.86 15.16 1.15
N ILE A 17 1.77 15.99 0.71
CA ILE A 17 3.19 15.64 0.52
C ILE A 17 3.87 15.32 1.85
N GLU A 18 3.52 16.04 2.93
CA GLU A 18 4.12 15.83 4.25
C GLU A 18 3.67 14.48 4.83
N LYS A 19 2.39 14.13 4.70
CA LYS A 19 1.88 12.80 5.10
C LYS A 19 2.52 11.69 4.28
N ILE A 20 2.63 11.86 2.97
CA ILE A 20 3.30 10.88 2.12
C ILE A 20 4.76 10.72 2.55
N SER A 21 5.49 11.82 2.77
CA SER A 21 6.88 11.74 3.22
C SER A 21 7.00 10.98 4.54
N PHE A 22 6.17 11.29 5.52
CA PHE A 22 6.12 10.57 6.79
C PHE A 22 5.89 9.06 6.58
N ILE A 23 4.88 8.70 5.77
CA ILE A 23 4.55 7.30 5.47
C ILE A 23 5.74 6.58 4.83
N LEU A 24 6.39 7.20 3.84
CA LEU A 24 7.53 6.60 3.17
C LEU A 24 8.75 6.45 4.09
N ASP A 25 8.95 7.37 5.04
CA ASP A 25 10.00 7.23 6.06
C ASP A 25 9.73 6.03 6.96
N ARG A 26 8.48 5.87 7.42
CA ARG A 26 8.07 4.70 8.23
C ARG A 26 8.10 3.40 7.43
N ALA A 27 7.86 3.46 6.13
CA ALA A 27 7.99 2.32 5.22
C ALA A 27 9.45 1.97 4.89
N GLY A 28 10.43 2.74 5.37
CA GLY A 28 11.84 2.50 5.11
C GLY A 28 12.26 2.73 3.65
N ILE A 29 11.48 3.52 2.91
CA ILE A 29 11.77 3.80 1.50
C ILE A 29 13.01 4.69 1.39
N LYS A 30 14.04 4.17 0.77
CA LYS A 30 15.34 4.82 0.61
C LYS A 30 16.00 4.44 -0.70
N GLU A 31 17.15 5.07 -0.98
CA GLU A 31 17.95 4.79 -2.16
C GLU A 31 18.26 3.29 -2.31
N ASN A 32 18.22 2.83 -3.56
CA ASN A 32 18.53 1.44 -3.98
C ASN A 32 17.58 0.36 -3.47
N CYS A 33 16.51 0.66 -2.71
CA CYS A 33 15.54 -0.37 -2.34
C CYS A 33 14.62 -0.74 -3.52
N THR A 34 14.11 -1.97 -3.48
CA THR A 34 13.01 -2.44 -4.34
C THR A 34 11.71 -2.31 -3.56
N VAL A 35 10.72 -1.65 -4.14
CA VAL A 35 9.41 -1.38 -3.54
C VAL A 35 8.33 -2.21 -4.24
N LEU A 36 7.48 -2.88 -3.46
CA LEU A 36 6.21 -3.44 -3.90
C LEU A 36 5.09 -2.52 -3.41
N ASP A 37 4.32 -1.97 -4.34
CA ASP A 37 3.16 -1.12 -4.06
C ASP A 37 1.88 -1.92 -4.39
N VAL A 38 1.16 -2.33 -3.36
CA VAL A 38 0.01 -3.24 -3.44
C VAL A 38 -1.29 -2.44 -3.49
N ALA A 39 -2.14 -2.76 -4.45
CA ALA A 39 -3.30 -1.98 -4.85
C ALA A 39 -2.88 -0.53 -5.20
N CYS A 40 -1.89 -0.44 -6.09
CA CYS A 40 -1.22 0.82 -6.43
C CYS A 40 -2.12 1.84 -7.14
N GLY A 41 -3.32 1.43 -7.57
CA GLY A 41 -4.25 2.26 -8.31
C GLY A 41 -3.61 2.87 -9.55
N THR A 42 -3.72 4.17 -9.71
CA THR A 42 -3.11 4.93 -10.81
C THR A 42 -1.63 5.28 -10.58
N GLY A 43 -0.99 4.69 -9.56
CA GLY A 43 0.43 4.90 -9.25
C GLY A 43 0.71 6.22 -8.54
N VAL A 44 -0.16 6.66 -7.63
CA VAL A 44 -0.03 7.94 -6.92
C VAL A 44 1.28 8.08 -6.15
N LEU A 45 1.83 6.99 -5.61
CA LEU A 45 3.07 7.01 -4.84
C LEU A 45 4.34 6.88 -5.70
N PHE A 46 4.26 6.44 -6.96
CA PHE A 46 5.44 6.17 -7.80
C PHE A 46 6.39 7.37 -7.94
N PRO A 47 5.92 8.61 -8.17
CA PRO A 47 6.82 9.76 -8.25
C PRO A 47 7.60 10.01 -6.94
N TYR A 48 7.01 9.68 -5.80
CA TYR A 48 7.64 9.87 -4.49
C TYR A 48 8.68 8.79 -4.20
N TYR A 49 8.45 7.55 -4.62
CA TYR A 49 9.46 6.48 -4.60
C TYR A 49 10.65 6.85 -5.47
N LEU A 50 10.39 7.27 -6.70
CA LEU A 50 11.44 7.63 -7.66
C LEU A 50 12.32 8.80 -7.19
N ARG A 51 11.73 9.80 -6.51
CA ARG A 51 12.49 10.90 -5.89
C ARG A 51 13.43 10.43 -4.78
N ARG A 52 13.19 9.28 -4.16
CA ARG A 52 14.06 8.65 -3.16
C ARG A 52 15.10 7.70 -3.78
N ASN A 53 15.27 7.74 -5.10
CA ASN A 53 16.23 6.94 -5.85
C ASN A 53 16.11 5.43 -5.59
N VAL A 54 14.88 4.91 -5.47
CA VAL A 54 14.67 3.47 -5.39
C VAL A 54 15.17 2.78 -6.66
N SER A 55 15.66 1.54 -6.52
CA SER A 55 16.15 0.77 -7.68
C SER A 55 15.01 0.23 -8.54
N ARG A 56 13.86 -0.05 -7.94
CA ARG A 56 12.69 -0.60 -8.64
C ARG A 56 11.41 -0.33 -7.88
N VAL A 57 10.33 -0.10 -8.62
CA VAL A 57 8.94 -0.09 -8.15
C VAL A 57 8.17 -1.17 -8.88
N ILE A 58 7.51 -2.05 -8.14
CA ILE A 58 6.58 -3.05 -8.65
C ILE A 58 5.20 -2.66 -8.13
N GLY A 59 4.37 -2.08 -9.00
CA GLY A 59 2.98 -1.77 -8.68
C GLY A 59 2.08 -2.94 -9.07
N VAL A 60 1.22 -3.37 -8.17
CA VAL A 60 0.22 -4.42 -8.43
C VAL A 60 -1.16 -3.87 -8.13
N ASP A 61 -2.08 -4.01 -9.07
CA ASP A 61 -3.50 -3.67 -8.87
C ASP A 61 -4.39 -4.64 -9.65
N ILE A 62 -5.55 -4.97 -9.10
CA ILE A 62 -6.49 -5.89 -9.73
C ILE A 62 -7.30 -5.23 -10.86
N SER A 63 -7.38 -3.90 -10.88
CA SER A 63 -8.15 -3.15 -11.86
C SER A 63 -7.35 -2.89 -13.15
N PRO A 64 -7.81 -3.40 -14.31
CA PRO A 64 -7.18 -3.12 -15.60
C PRO A 64 -7.14 -1.63 -15.95
N ASN A 65 -8.19 -0.87 -15.62
CA ASN A 65 -8.22 0.56 -15.90
C ASN A 65 -7.25 1.36 -15.01
N MET A 66 -7.12 1.00 -13.73
CA MET A 66 -6.13 1.60 -12.82
C MET A 66 -4.71 1.36 -13.31
N THR A 67 -4.37 0.10 -13.60
CA THR A 67 -3.02 -0.26 -14.08
C THR A 67 -2.69 0.38 -15.42
N ARG A 68 -3.64 0.47 -16.36
CA ARG A 68 -3.47 1.18 -17.62
C ARG A 68 -3.11 2.66 -17.41
N LEU A 69 -3.79 3.33 -16.47
CA LEU A 69 -3.49 4.72 -16.13
C LEU A 69 -2.14 4.87 -15.42
N ALA A 70 -1.81 3.94 -14.52
CA ALA A 70 -0.50 3.92 -13.87
C ALA A 70 0.65 3.82 -14.86
N VAL A 71 0.55 2.92 -15.86
CA VAL A 71 1.54 2.79 -16.95
C VAL A 71 1.59 4.06 -17.80
N ALA A 72 0.45 4.63 -18.16
CA ALA A 72 0.40 5.82 -19.00
C ALA A 72 1.11 7.04 -18.37
N LYS A 73 0.99 7.18 -17.04
CA LYS A 73 1.57 8.29 -16.27
C LYS A 73 3.05 8.09 -15.91
N ASN A 74 3.50 6.84 -15.81
CA ASN A 74 4.82 6.52 -15.24
C ASN A 74 5.65 5.71 -16.24
N ARG A 75 6.49 6.42 -17.00
CA ARG A 75 7.34 5.82 -18.04
C ARG A 75 8.78 5.59 -17.60
N ASP A 76 9.08 5.74 -16.32
CA ASP A 76 10.42 5.46 -15.79
C ASP A 76 10.70 3.96 -15.87
N VAL A 77 11.87 3.59 -16.38
CA VAL A 77 12.27 2.18 -16.60
C VAL A 77 12.35 1.36 -15.31
N ARG A 78 12.40 2.03 -14.16
CA ARG A 78 12.37 1.40 -12.84
C ARG A 78 10.98 0.96 -12.39
N VAL A 79 9.91 1.43 -13.08
CA VAL A 79 8.52 1.14 -12.72
C VAL A 79 7.99 0.00 -13.57
N GLU A 80 7.55 -1.04 -12.90
CA GLU A 80 6.81 -2.18 -13.48
C GLU A 80 5.40 -2.20 -12.88
N VAL A 81 4.37 -2.30 -13.71
CA VAL A 81 2.97 -2.37 -13.28
C VAL A 81 2.37 -3.69 -13.72
N ILE A 82 1.78 -4.42 -12.79
CA ILE A 82 1.18 -5.74 -13.00
C ILE A 82 -0.31 -5.67 -12.68
N CYS A 83 -1.14 -6.03 -13.66
CA CYS A 83 -2.58 -6.18 -13.45
C CYS A 83 -2.87 -7.59 -12.97
N ALA A 84 -3.03 -7.76 -11.66
CA ALA A 84 -3.28 -9.07 -11.04
C ALA A 84 -3.85 -8.93 -9.63
N ASP A 85 -4.42 -10.02 -9.12
CA ASP A 85 -4.66 -10.21 -7.70
C ASP A 85 -3.34 -10.58 -7.03
N ILE A 86 -2.91 -9.79 -6.06
CA ILE A 86 -1.65 -10.02 -5.33
C ILE A 86 -1.64 -11.35 -4.59
N GLU A 87 -2.78 -11.82 -4.09
CA GLU A 87 -2.90 -13.08 -3.36
C GLU A 87 -2.79 -14.31 -4.28
N ALA A 88 -3.10 -14.14 -5.57
CA ALA A 88 -2.96 -15.19 -6.59
C ALA A 88 -1.62 -15.12 -7.36
N LEU A 89 -0.86 -14.02 -7.21
CA LEU A 89 0.37 -13.79 -7.94
C LEU A 89 1.54 -14.56 -7.31
N PRO A 90 2.25 -15.42 -8.04
CA PRO A 90 3.41 -16.11 -7.50
C PRO A 90 4.56 -15.14 -7.21
N VAL A 91 5.26 -15.39 -6.10
CA VAL A 91 6.40 -14.55 -5.70
C VAL A 91 7.59 -14.81 -6.61
N HIS A 92 7.82 -13.94 -7.56
CA HIS A 92 8.98 -14.02 -8.48
C HIS A 92 10.20 -13.28 -7.95
N ARG A 93 9.98 -12.24 -7.15
CA ARG A 93 11.03 -11.39 -6.62
C ARG A 93 10.61 -10.79 -5.27
N ARG A 94 11.44 -10.96 -4.27
CA ARG A 94 11.23 -10.33 -2.96
C ARG A 94 11.66 -8.87 -2.99
N CYS A 95 10.89 -8.03 -2.29
CA CYS A 95 11.14 -6.61 -2.15
C CYS A 95 11.79 -6.25 -0.80
N ASP A 96 12.40 -5.09 -0.74
CA ASP A 96 12.92 -4.51 0.50
C ASP A 96 11.81 -3.84 1.30
N CYS A 97 10.86 -3.19 0.59
CA CYS A 97 9.73 -2.51 1.19
C CYS A 97 8.44 -2.89 0.46
N CYS A 98 7.40 -3.24 1.21
CA CYS A 98 6.05 -3.47 0.70
C CYS A 98 5.11 -2.44 1.31
N VAL A 99 4.33 -1.77 0.49
CA VAL A 99 3.39 -0.72 0.91
C VAL A 99 1.98 -1.06 0.45
N VAL A 100 1.01 -0.92 1.35
CA VAL A 100 -0.43 -0.93 1.06
C VAL A 100 -0.97 0.43 1.48
N TYR A 101 -1.24 1.30 0.51
CA TYR A 101 -1.64 2.69 0.77
C TYR A 101 -3.09 2.95 0.37
N ASN A 102 -3.90 3.40 1.33
CA ASN A 102 -5.33 3.71 1.15
C ASN A 102 -6.17 2.56 0.58
N ALA A 103 -5.76 1.30 0.76
CA ALA A 103 -6.39 0.16 0.12
C ALA A 103 -6.72 -1.02 1.05
N PHE A 104 -6.12 -1.10 2.22
CA PHE A 104 -6.20 -2.27 3.10
C PHE A 104 -7.64 -2.74 3.42
N PRO A 105 -8.64 -1.88 3.68
CA PRO A 105 -10.02 -2.30 3.95
C PRO A 105 -10.72 -3.01 2.78
N HIS A 106 -10.17 -2.93 1.57
CA HIS A 106 -10.75 -3.56 0.38
C HIS A 106 -10.35 -5.03 0.20
N PHE A 107 -9.43 -5.53 1.01
CA PHE A 107 -9.05 -6.94 0.99
C PHE A 107 -10.01 -7.78 1.87
N PRO A 108 -10.56 -8.88 1.31
CA PRO A 108 -11.57 -9.69 2.00
C PRO A 108 -11.05 -10.36 3.28
N ASP A 109 -9.79 -10.81 3.29
CA ASP A 109 -9.14 -11.45 4.43
C ASP A 109 -7.83 -10.72 4.77
N PRO A 110 -7.84 -9.82 5.77
CA PRO A 110 -6.65 -9.08 6.18
C PRO A 110 -5.51 -9.97 6.66
N GLN A 111 -5.83 -11.08 7.32
CA GLN A 111 -4.83 -11.99 7.87
C GLN A 111 -4.16 -12.80 6.75
N ALA A 112 -4.94 -13.29 5.78
CA ALA A 112 -4.41 -13.95 4.59
C ALA A 112 -3.53 -13.00 3.77
N LEU A 113 -3.96 -11.74 3.60
CA LEU A 113 -3.16 -10.73 2.93
C LEU A 113 -1.80 -10.52 3.61
N VAL A 114 -1.77 -10.30 4.94
CA VAL A 114 -0.51 -10.10 5.67
C VAL A 114 0.41 -11.31 5.53
N ALA A 115 -0.13 -12.53 5.63
CA ALA A 115 0.62 -13.76 5.42
C ALA A 115 1.18 -13.87 3.99
N CYS A 116 0.38 -13.52 2.98
CA CYS A 116 0.81 -13.47 1.58
C CYS A 116 1.95 -12.46 1.40
N LEU A 117 1.79 -11.23 1.89
CA LEU A 117 2.78 -10.17 1.74
C LEU A 117 4.08 -10.46 2.49
N ALA A 118 4.03 -11.23 3.59
CA ALA A 118 5.23 -11.69 4.27
C ALA A 118 6.17 -12.51 3.36
N ASN A 119 5.62 -13.24 2.38
CA ASN A 119 6.43 -13.98 1.40
C ASN A 119 7.10 -13.08 0.35
N TRP A 120 6.52 -11.89 0.10
CA TRP A 120 7.08 -10.91 -0.83
C TRP A 120 8.21 -10.08 -0.22
N VAL A 121 8.24 -9.96 1.11
CA VAL A 121 9.22 -9.12 1.81
C VAL A 121 10.45 -9.96 2.18
N LYS A 122 11.64 -9.45 1.88
CA LYS A 122 12.92 -10.07 2.30
C LYS A 122 13.02 -10.08 3.83
N PRO A 123 13.73 -11.07 4.45
CA PRO A 123 14.16 -10.94 5.84
C PRO A 123 14.87 -9.58 6.07
N GLY A 124 14.51 -8.86 7.12
CA GLY A 124 14.97 -7.51 7.38
C GLY A 124 14.31 -6.41 6.52
N GLY A 125 13.51 -6.77 5.53
CA GLY A 125 12.67 -5.82 4.78
C GLY A 125 11.45 -5.39 5.58
N ARG A 126 10.57 -4.58 5.00
CA ARG A 126 9.49 -3.92 5.74
C ARG A 126 8.14 -4.04 5.03
N LEU A 127 7.09 -4.31 5.79
CA LEU A 127 5.69 -4.17 5.37
C LEU A 127 5.08 -2.96 6.06
N THR A 128 4.38 -2.13 5.29
CA THR A 128 3.67 -0.94 5.80
C THR A 128 2.27 -0.88 5.23
N VAL A 129 1.28 -0.79 6.12
CA VAL A 129 -0.10 -0.44 5.78
C VAL A 129 -0.34 0.99 6.25
N ALA A 130 -0.77 1.86 5.34
CA ALA A 130 -0.96 3.27 5.65
C ALA A 130 -2.20 3.87 4.98
N HIS A 131 -2.79 4.86 5.65
CA HIS A 131 -3.84 5.70 5.11
C HIS A 131 -3.53 7.17 5.38
N SER A 132 -3.88 8.03 4.42
CA SER A 132 -3.75 9.50 4.53
C SER A 132 -4.88 10.14 5.33
N MET A 133 -5.79 9.33 5.88
CA MET A 133 -6.94 9.74 6.69
C MET A 133 -6.87 9.09 8.06
N SER A 134 -7.46 9.75 9.08
CA SER A 134 -7.63 9.15 10.40
C SER A 134 -8.57 7.95 10.36
N LEU A 135 -8.46 7.08 11.36
CA LEU A 135 -9.35 5.92 11.50
C LEU A 135 -10.83 6.35 11.56
N ALA A 136 -11.14 7.44 12.27
CA ALA A 136 -12.50 7.98 12.36
C ALA A 136 -13.01 8.47 11.00
N ALA A 137 -12.17 9.13 10.19
CA ALA A 137 -12.52 9.55 8.84
C ALA A 137 -12.70 8.36 7.89
N LEU A 138 -11.86 7.33 8.01
CA LEU A 138 -11.99 6.08 7.25
C LEU A 138 -13.30 5.36 7.57
N LYS A 139 -13.67 5.24 8.84
CA LYS A 139 -14.95 4.63 9.26
C LYS A 139 -16.13 5.35 8.60
N ARG A 140 -16.19 6.68 8.70
CA ARG A 140 -17.25 7.49 8.05
C ARG A 140 -17.26 7.36 6.51
N HIS A 141 -16.08 7.33 5.89
CA HIS A 141 -15.96 7.19 4.43
C HIS A 141 -16.49 5.84 3.95
N HIS A 142 -16.25 4.77 4.68
CA HIS A 142 -16.68 3.41 4.34
C HIS A 142 -18.16 3.14 4.66
N GLU A 143 -18.82 3.96 5.48
CA GLU A 143 -20.27 3.93 5.67
C GLU A 143 -21.04 4.52 4.46
N GLY A 144 -20.34 5.20 3.53
CA GLY A 144 -20.87 5.83 2.34
C GLY A 144 -20.76 4.99 1.07
N SER A 145 -20.23 5.59 0.01
CA SER A 145 -20.20 5.02 -1.35
C SER A 145 -19.37 3.72 -1.50
N ALA A 146 -18.43 3.48 -0.63
CA ALA A 146 -17.55 2.30 -0.65
C ALA A 146 -17.98 1.19 0.33
N ALA A 147 -19.09 1.32 1.02
CA ALA A 147 -19.56 0.37 2.05
C ALA A 147 -19.63 -1.08 1.56
N HIS A 148 -20.04 -1.30 0.31
CA HIS A 148 -20.22 -2.63 -0.29
C HIS A 148 -18.90 -3.27 -0.79
N VAL A 149 -17.79 -2.55 -0.81
CA VAL A 149 -16.46 -3.02 -1.28
C VAL A 149 -15.38 -2.85 -0.22
N SER A 150 -15.75 -2.47 1.00
CA SER A 150 -14.80 -2.21 2.08
C SER A 150 -15.22 -2.92 3.35
N ARG A 151 -14.25 -3.43 4.09
CA ARG A 151 -14.42 -3.83 5.49
C ARG A 151 -14.17 -2.62 6.39
N GLN A 152 -14.61 -2.72 7.63
CA GLN A 152 -14.22 -1.73 8.63
C GLN A 152 -12.70 -1.79 8.85
N MET A 153 -12.04 -0.63 8.86
CA MET A 153 -10.62 -0.57 9.16
C MET A 153 -10.36 -0.96 10.62
N LEU A 154 -9.36 -1.80 10.82
CA LEU A 154 -8.93 -2.27 12.13
C LEU A 154 -8.28 -1.14 12.94
N GLU A 155 -8.34 -1.25 14.27
CA GLU A 155 -7.50 -0.43 15.13
C GLU A 155 -6.00 -0.74 14.88
N ALA A 156 -5.13 0.26 15.03
CA ALA A 156 -3.71 0.08 14.70
C ALA A 156 -3.04 -1.06 15.49
N GLN A 157 -3.45 -1.26 16.76
CA GLN A 157 -2.95 -2.35 17.57
C GLN A 157 -3.45 -3.72 17.12
N GLU A 158 -4.67 -3.82 16.62
CA GLU A 158 -5.21 -5.07 16.06
C GLU A 158 -4.42 -5.48 14.81
N LEU A 159 -4.16 -4.53 13.91
CA LEU A 159 -3.35 -4.78 12.73
C LEU A 159 -1.90 -5.11 13.10
N ALA A 160 -1.32 -4.43 14.09
CA ALA A 160 0.01 -4.75 14.61
C ALA A 160 0.10 -6.18 15.14
N ASN A 161 -0.94 -6.65 15.83
CA ASN A 161 -1.02 -8.04 16.30
C ASN A 161 -1.09 -9.04 15.13
N MET A 162 -1.75 -8.69 14.02
CA MET A 162 -1.76 -9.52 12.81
C MET A 162 -0.38 -9.59 12.13
N PHE A 163 0.43 -8.56 12.26
CA PHE A 163 1.81 -8.56 11.74
C PHE A 163 2.75 -9.46 12.57
N ALA A 164 2.51 -9.57 13.88
CA ALA A 164 3.43 -10.19 14.84
C ALA A 164 3.96 -11.58 14.47
N PRO A 165 3.22 -12.49 13.79
CA PRO A 165 3.75 -13.79 13.39
C PRO A 165 4.92 -13.70 12.38
N TRP A 166 5.04 -12.60 11.62
CA TRP A 166 6.03 -12.45 10.55
C TRP A 166 6.91 -11.22 10.68
N PHE A 167 6.43 -10.20 11.40
CA PHE A 167 7.09 -8.90 11.47
C PHE A 167 7.24 -8.43 12.92
N THR A 168 8.36 -7.77 13.21
CA THR A 168 8.51 -6.98 14.43
C THR A 168 8.00 -5.57 14.14
N VAL A 169 6.84 -5.23 14.71
CA VAL A 169 6.21 -3.91 14.53
C VAL A 169 6.95 -2.88 15.38
N ASP A 170 7.40 -1.81 14.74
CA ASP A 170 8.08 -0.68 15.37
C ASP A 170 7.37 0.66 15.13
N CYS A 171 6.27 0.64 14.36
CA CYS A 171 5.41 1.79 14.14
C CYS A 171 3.95 1.36 14.11
N ALA A 172 3.14 1.89 15.04
CA ALA A 172 1.69 1.77 15.04
C ALA A 172 1.10 3.12 15.43
N VAL A 173 0.77 3.95 14.43
CA VAL A 173 0.25 5.30 14.59
C VAL A 173 -1.17 5.36 14.05
N SER A 174 -2.09 5.84 14.88
CA SER A 174 -3.46 6.17 14.49
C SER A 174 -3.82 7.47 15.19
N ASP A 175 -3.77 8.57 14.48
CA ASP A 175 -4.07 9.91 14.99
C ASP A 175 -5.21 10.58 14.20
N GLU A 176 -5.43 11.86 14.41
CA GLU A 176 -6.51 12.61 13.75
C GLU A 176 -6.28 12.82 12.25
N GLU A 177 -5.07 12.58 11.76
CA GLU A 177 -4.68 12.91 10.38
C GLU A 177 -4.34 11.69 9.54
N LYS A 178 -3.82 10.62 10.14
CA LYS A 178 -3.26 9.48 9.42
C LYS A 178 -3.31 8.18 10.22
N TYR A 179 -3.14 7.10 9.50
CA TYR A 179 -3.03 5.76 10.05
C TYR A 179 -1.82 5.06 9.43
N VAL A 180 -0.91 4.52 10.25
CA VAL A 180 0.29 3.80 9.77
C VAL A 180 0.62 2.65 10.71
N VAL A 181 0.69 1.45 10.19
CA VAL A 181 1.28 0.28 10.85
C VAL A 181 2.42 -0.24 10.00
N SER A 182 3.61 -0.36 10.58
CA SER A 182 4.81 -0.80 9.88
C SER A 182 5.65 -1.73 10.76
N GLY A 183 6.24 -2.75 10.14
CA GLY A 183 7.05 -3.73 10.82
C GLY A 183 8.16 -4.30 9.95
N ILE A 184 9.24 -4.76 10.59
CA ILE A 184 10.42 -5.36 9.97
C ILE A 184 10.20 -6.87 9.89
N ARG A 185 10.42 -7.47 8.70
CA ARG A 185 10.31 -8.91 8.46
C ARG A 185 11.36 -9.65 9.30
N GLN A 186 10.89 -10.60 10.11
CA GLN A 186 11.75 -11.48 10.91
C GLN A 186 12.55 -12.42 10.00
N GLN A 187 13.60 -13.03 10.56
CA GLN A 187 14.48 -13.99 9.88
C GLN A 187 13.71 -15.24 9.43
#